data_7a60afdf583e4d63d7539b8fe2e18dba
#
_entry.id   7a60afdf583e4d63d7539b8fe2e18dba
#
_cell.length_a   1.000
_cell.length_b   1.000
_cell.length_c   1.000
_cell.angle_alpha   90.00
_cell.angle_beta   90.00
_cell.angle_gamma   90.00
#
_symmetry.space_group_name_H-M   'P 1'
#
loop_
_entity.id
_entity.type
_entity.pdbx_description
1 polymer ?
#
loop_
_entity_poly.entity_id
_entity_poly.type
_entity_poly.pdbx_seq_one_letter_code
_entity_poly.pdbx_strand_id
1 'polypeptide(L)'
;MADFEATDFDSVKISLASADQIRSWSHGEVKKPETINYRTLKPEKDGLFCEKIFGPAKDWECSCGKYKGIRFKGIVCERCGVEVTSAKVRRDRMGHIELAAPVSHIWYFKSPTSFPMSRMLDIKSKDLEKVLYFASYIITEVDYEAREADADDLREELAADLEEIDAECARQIESLKEQGNPENFDEFSDEEPLTPEEIASGIVDIEEECKDEKQLRTDAFNAFMKLTERDLISDEPLFREMTRYYSMYFKGGMGAEAVRDLLAAIDLPSEAEKLKAIIADEDSQKQKREKAVKRLEVVDAFLKGGNSPANMILDVIPVIPPDLRPMVQLDGGRFAASDLNDLYRRVINRNNRLKRLLDLDAPAIIVNNEK
;
A
#
# COMPACT_ATOMS: atom_id res chain seq x y z
N MET A 1 25.96 31.51 3.80
CA MET A 1 25.84 30.17 4.38
C MET A 1 27.22 29.60 4.35
N ALA A 2 27.76 29.26 5.50
CA ALA A 2 29.06 28.66 5.62
C ALA A 2 29.05 27.32 4.85
N ASP A 3 30.00 27.13 3.94
CA ASP A 3 30.32 25.84 3.37
C ASP A 3 30.76 24.96 4.53
N PHE A 4 29.86 24.14 5.05
CA PHE A 4 30.21 23.03 5.94
C PHE A 4 31.04 22.06 5.09
N GLU A 5 32.33 22.14 5.20
CA GLU A 5 33.20 21.05 4.76
C GLU A 5 32.82 19.82 5.57
N ALA A 6 32.29 18.81 4.89
CA ALA A 6 31.75 17.57 5.47
C ALA A 6 32.83 16.67 6.13
N THR A 7 33.95 17.23 6.54
CA THR A 7 35.14 16.53 7.04
C THR A 7 35.27 16.54 8.56
N ASP A 8 34.50 17.39 9.27
CA ASP A 8 34.60 17.56 10.72
C ASP A 8 33.37 16.97 11.42
N PHE A 9 33.29 15.65 11.52
CA PHE A 9 32.29 14.97 12.33
C PHE A 9 32.93 13.83 13.14
N ASP A 10 32.53 13.69 14.40
CA ASP A 10 33.01 12.63 15.30
C ASP A 10 32.26 11.32 15.13
N SER A 11 31.05 11.34 14.62
CA SER A 11 30.21 10.15 14.45
C SER A 11 29.20 10.29 13.31
N VAL A 12 28.77 9.14 12.77
CA VAL A 12 27.72 9.04 11.76
C VAL A 12 26.56 8.23 12.34
N LYS A 13 25.36 8.80 12.32
CA LYS A 13 24.13 8.10 12.69
C LYS A 13 23.35 7.73 11.43
N ILE A 14 23.06 6.43 11.26
CA ILE A 14 22.19 5.93 10.19
C ILE A 14 20.77 5.79 10.76
N SER A 15 19.78 6.39 10.13
CA SER A 15 18.39 6.33 10.53
C SER A 15 17.46 6.16 9.33
N LEU A 16 16.19 5.80 9.59
CA LEU A 16 15.16 5.76 8.59
C LEU A 16 14.65 7.18 8.32
N ALA A 17 14.52 7.54 7.05
CA ALA A 17 13.92 8.81 6.68
C ALA A 17 12.40 8.67 6.63
N SER A 18 11.69 9.63 7.22
CA SER A 18 10.26 9.79 7.04
C SER A 18 9.94 10.41 5.68
N ALA A 19 8.67 10.29 5.24
CA ALA A 19 8.20 10.94 4.02
C ALA A 19 8.44 12.47 4.05
N ASP A 20 8.21 13.11 5.19
CA ASP A 20 8.41 14.55 5.35
C ASP A 20 9.89 14.95 5.30
N GLN A 21 10.77 14.12 5.84
CA GLN A 21 12.21 14.34 5.70
C GLN A 21 12.65 14.25 4.24
N ILE A 22 12.17 13.26 3.49
CA ILE A 22 12.47 13.13 2.06
C ILE A 22 11.96 14.34 1.27
N ARG A 23 10.74 14.81 1.56
CA ARG A 23 10.20 16.03 0.96
C ARG A 23 11.03 17.27 1.31
N SER A 24 11.52 17.36 2.55
CA SER A 24 12.35 18.50 2.99
C SER A 24 13.72 18.57 2.29
N TRP A 25 14.30 17.43 1.93
CA TRP A 25 15.55 17.36 1.16
C TRP A 25 15.37 17.64 -0.33
N SER A 26 14.14 17.46 -0.81
CA SER A 26 13.84 17.52 -2.22
C SER A 26 13.65 18.96 -2.72
N HIS A 27 14.13 19.21 -3.93
CA HIS A 27 13.91 20.47 -4.65
C HIS A 27 12.71 20.39 -5.62
N GLY A 28 12.00 19.27 -5.66
CA GLY A 28 10.78 19.10 -6.44
C GLY A 28 10.45 17.65 -6.79
N GLU A 29 9.20 17.43 -7.20
CA GLU A 29 8.68 16.13 -7.60
C GLU A 29 9.06 15.79 -9.03
N VAL A 30 9.59 14.59 -9.25
CA VAL A 30 9.85 14.01 -10.56
C VAL A 30 8.60 13.25 -11.02
N LYS A 31 7.89 13.80 -12.00
CA LYS A 31 6.59 13.26 -12.49
C LYS A 31 6.73 12.41 -13.74
N LYS A 32 7.79 12.66 -14.51
CA LYS A 32 7.98 12.06 -15.83
C LYS A 32 9.17 11.11 -15.87
N PRO A 33 9.04 9.96 -16.59
CA PRO A 33 10.12 9.00 -16.72
C PRO A 33 11.20 9.42 -17.71
N GLU A 34 10.96 10.50 -18.49
CA GLU A 34 11.89 10.99 -19.49
C GLU A 34 13.16 11.54 -18.84
N THR A 35 14.29 11.33 -19.51
CA THR A 35 15.61 11.76 -19.07
C THR A 35 16.04 13.03 -19.84
N ILE A 36 16.39 12.86 -21.08
CA ILE A 36 16.82 13.92 -22.00
C ILE A 36 16.04 13.81 -23.31
N ASN A 37 15.91 14.94 -23.99
CA ASN A 37 15.39 14.97 -25.35
C ASN A 37 16.55 14.59 -26.30
N TYR A 38 16.44 13.48 -26.98
CA TYR A 38 17.50 12.96 -27.86
C TYR A 38 17.82 13.86 -29.06
N ARG A 39 16.89 14.74 -29.48
CA ARG A 39 17.09 15.70 -30.58
C ARG A 39 17.86 16.93 -30.13
N THR A 40 17.48 17.47 -28.94
CA THR A 40 18.03 18.74 -28.44
C THR A 40 19.13 18.52 -27.42
N LEU A 41 19.33 17.28 -26.92
CA LEU A 41 20.25 16.86 -25.85
C LEU A 41 20.01 17.63 -24.54
N LYS A 42 18.81 18.25 -24.37
CA LYS A 42 18.45 18.97 -23.16
C LYS A 42 17.65 18.09 -22.23
N PRO A 43 17.80 18.27 -20.90
CA PRO A 43 16.95 17.62 -19.91
C PRO A 43 15.47 17.93 -20.11
N GLU A 44 14.63 16.90 -20.03
CA GLU A 44 13.17 17.08 -20.10
C GLU A 44 12.64 17.70 -18.81
N LYS A 45 11.62 18.55 -18.95
CA LYS A 45 10.97 19.21 -17.81
C LYS A 45 10.20 18.19 -16.99
N ASP A 46 10.33 18.29 -15.66
CA ASP A 46 9.72 17.39 -14.66
C ASP A 46 10.17 15.93 -14.78
N GLY A 47 11.24 15.67 -15.56
CA GLY A 47 11.89 14.37 -15.74
C GLY A 47 13.06 14.15 -14.79
N LEU A 48 13.71 13.00 -14.95
CA LEU A 48 14.82 12.53 -14.08
C LEU A 48 16.08 13.42 -14.10
N PHE A 49 16.23 14.28 -15.09
CA PHE A 49 17.35 15.24 -15.22
C PHE A 49 16.89 16.70 -15.22
N CYS A 50 15.64 16.98 -14.84
CA CYS A 50 15.03 18.31 -14.90
C CYS A 50 15.90 19.39 -14.25
N GLU A 51 16.19 20.47 -15.01
CA GLU A 51 17.00 21.58 -14.52
C GLU A 51 16.30 22.42 -13.44
N LYS A 52 14.95 22.43 -13.44
CA LYS A 52 14.18 23.11 -12.41
C LYS A 52 14.35 22.45 -11.04
N ILE A 53 14.42 21.12 -11.01
CA ILE A 53 14.54 20.33 -9.77
C ILE A 53 16.01 20.24 -9.34
N PHE A 54 16.89 19.81 -10.24
CA PHE A 54 18.28 19.46 -9.91
C PHE A 54 19.30 20.57 -10.18
N GLY A 55 18.86 21.66 -10.77
CA GLY A 55 19.73 22.77 -11.15
C GLY A 55 20.15 22.78 -12.64
N PRO A 56 20.80 23.87 -13.07
CA PRO A 56 21.14 24.09 -14.48
C PRO A 56 22.22 23.10 -14.97
N ALA A 57 22.17 22.73 -16.25
CA ALA A 57 23.19 21.90 -16.89
C ALA A 57 24.48 22.66 -17.19
N LYS A 58 24.42 23.98 -17.30
CA LYS A 58 25.59 24.85 -17.53
C LYS A 58 25.70 25.89 -16.43
N ASP A 59 26.92 26.24 -16.04
CA ASP A 59 27.17 27.24 -15.02
C ASP A 59 26.53 28.58 -15.38
N TRP A 60 25.78 29.12 -14.44
CA TRP A 60 25.20 30.47 -14.50
C TRP A 60 24.31 30.72 -15.72
N GLU A 61 23.66 29.70 -16.25
CA GLU A 61 22.72 29.80 -17.37
C GLU A 61 21.42 29.09 -17.06
N CYS A 62 20.27 29.72 -17.27
CA CYS A 62 18.99 29.06 -17.18
C CYS A 62 18.67 28.24 -18.45
N SER A 63 17.79 27.23 -18.34
CA SER A 63 17.46 26.30 -19.44
C SER A 63 16.98 26.97 -20.73
N CYS A 64 16.20 28.05 -20.61
CA CYS A 64 15.72 28.81 -21.77
C CYS A 64 16.72 29.83 -22.34
N GLY A 65 17.86 30.05 -21.69
CA GLY A 65 18.90 30.98 -22.12
C GLY A 65 18.59 32.48 -21.90
N LYS A 66 17.48 32.84 -21.22
CA LYS A 66 17.12 34.22 -20.92
C LYS A 66 18.15 34.89 -20.01
N TYR A 67 18.58 34.19 -18.97
CA TYR A 67 19.58 34.64 -18.02
C TYR A 67 20.89 33.87 -18.23
N LYS A 68 21.98 34.60 -18.52
CA LYS A 68 23.32 34.07 -18.71
C LYS A 68 24.32 34.93 -17.97
N GLY A 69 25.19 34.26 -17.23
CA GLY A 69 26.31 34.87 -16.52
C GLY A 69 26.07 35.05 -15.04
N ILE A 70 27.19 35.16 -14.29
CA ILE A 70 27.26 35.21 -12.83
C ILE A 70 26.48 36.38 -12.20
N ARG A 71 26.29 37.46 -12.94
CA ARG A 71 25.50 38.63 -12.49
C ARG A 71 24.05 38.31 -12.12
N PHE A 72 23.53 37.19 -12.62
CA PHE A 72 22.17 36.74 -12.37
C PHE A 72 22.12 35.61 -11.32
N LYS A 73 23.18 35.39 -10.57
CA LYS A 73 23.27 34.35 -9.51
C LYS A 73 22.07 34.43 -8.57
N GLY A 74 21.41 33.27 -8.32
CA GLY A 74 20.30 33.14 -7.40
C GLY A 74 18.93 33.55 -7.95
N ILE A 75 18.87 34.09 -9.17
CA ILE A 75 17.59 34.43 -9.80
C ILE A 75 16.93 33.16 -10.32
N VAL A 76 15.68 32.95 -9.96
CA VAL A 76 14.82 31.92 -10.55
C VAL A 76 14.17 32.49 -11.81
N CYS A 77 14.42 31.87 -12.96
CA CYS A 77 13.89 32.31 -14.22
C CYS A 77 12.37 32.16 -14.27
N GLU A 78 11.63 33.23 -14.45
CA GLU A 78 10.17 33.23 -14.52
C GLU A 78 9.62 32.45 -15.73
N ARG A 79 10.42 32.26 -16.79
CA ARG A 79 10.02 31.50 -17.99
C ARG A 79 10.20 30.01 -17.87
N CYS A 80 11.33 29.52 -17.33
CA CYS A 80 11.65 28.10 -17.26
C CYS A 80 11.70 27.57 -15.84
N GLY A 81 11.65 28.42 -14.81
CA GLY A 81 11.67 28.05 -13.41
C GLY A 81 13.05 27.56 -12.91
N VAL A 82 14.09 27.66 -13.73
CA VAL A 82 15.45 27.23 -13.36
C VAL A 82 16.17 28.34 -12.61
N GLU A 83 16.76 28.01 -11.48
CA GLU A 83 17.62 28.92 -10.72
C GLU A 83 18.98 29.06 -11.42
N VAL A 84 19.46 30.30 -11.53
CA VAL A 84 20.76 30.61 -12.11
C VAL A 84 21.86 30.41 -11.06
N THR A 85 22.48 29.23 -11.08
CA THR A 85 23.52 28.83 -10.14
C THR A 85 24.64 28.02 -10.84
N SER A 86 25.65 27.59 -10.11
CA SER A 86 26.66 26.68 -10.65
C SER A 86 26.08 25.30 -10.95
N ALA A 87 26.47 24.67 -12.03
CA ALA A 87 26.06 23.31 -12.39
C ALA A 87 26.49 22.25 -11.34
N LYS A 88 27.44 22.56 -10.46
CA LYS A 88 27.86 21.68 -9.36
C LYS A 88 26.74 21.28 -8.42
N VAL A 89 25.66 22.10 -8.29
CA VAL A 89 24.49 21.76 -7.47
C VAL A 89 23.76 20.51 -7.95
N ARG A 90 23.96 20.08 -9.21
CA ARG A 90 23.42 18.82 -9.74
C ARG A 90 24.01 17.57 -9.10
N ARG A 91 25.08 17.74 -8.33
CA ARG A 91 25.70 16.70 -7.51
C ARG A 91 25.04 16.54 -6.15
N ASP A 92 24.38 17.60 -5.65
CA ASP A 92 23.89 17.68 -4.27
C ASP A 92 22.38 17.73 -4.18
N ARG A 93 21.70 18.31 -5.19
CA ARG A 93 20.23 18.49 -5.14
C ARG A 93 19.51 17.17 -5.37
N MET A 94 18.65 16.82 -4.42
CA MET A 94 17.77 15.67 -4.49
C MET A 94 16.39 16.08 -5.02
N GLY A 95 15.71 15.12 -5.65
CA GLY A 95 14.28 15.17 -5.95
C GLY A 95 13.53 14.09 -5.20
N HIS A 96 12.24 13.96 -5.47
CA HIS A 96 11.41 12.88 -4.94
C HIS A 96 10.35 12.43 -5.95
N ILE A 97 9.78 11.26 -5.69
CA ILE A 97 8.62 10.70 -6.40
C ILE A 97 7.53 10.45 -5.37
N GLU A 98 6.37 11.08 -5.53
CA GLU A 98 5.18 10.78 -4.73
C GLU A 98 4.52 9.51 -5.24
N LEU A 99 4.41 8.51 -4.37
CA LEU A 99 3.77 7.25 -4.72
C LEU A 99 2.24 7.35 -4.64
N ALA A 100 1.55 6.70 -5.56
CA ALA A 100 0.09 6.62 -5.58
C ALA A 100 -0.46 5.66 -4.51
N ALA A 101 0.37 4.72 -4.06
CA ALA A 101 0.08 3.80 -2.96
C ALA A 101 1.35 3.54 -2.15
N PRO A 102 1.21 3.29 -0.83
CA PRO A 102 2.35 2.93 0.02
C PRO A 102 3.04 1.65 -0.48
N VAL A 103 4.36 1.59 -0.33
CA VAL A 103 5.17 0.44 -0.75
C VAL A 103 6.09 0.00 0.38
N SER A 104 6.15 -1.30 0.65
CA SER A 104 7.06 -1.87 1.62
C SER A 104 8.51 -1.81 1.14
N HIS A 105 9.42 -1.33 1.99
CA HIS A 105 10.83 -1.35 1.70
C HIS A 105 11.38 -2.77 1.78
N ILE A 106 11.98 -3.26 0.69
CA ILE A 106 12.42 -4.63 0.54
C ILE A 106 13.41 -5.09 1.60
N TRP A 107 14.28 -4.21 2.11
CA TRP A 107 15.26 -4.54 3.14
C TRP A 107 14.62 -4.90 4.49
N TYR A 108 13.44 -4.39 4.78
CA TYR A 108 12.74 -4.67 6.05
C TYR A 108 11.75 -5.81 5.91
N PHE A 109 11.30 -6.09 4.69
CA PHE A 109 10.40 -7.19 4.38
C PHE A 109 11.13 -8.49 4.07
N LYS A 110 12.14 -8.46 3.19
CA LYS A 110 12.81 -9.67 2.65
C LYS A 110 14.33 -9.58 2.78
N SER A 111 14.81 -9.44 4.03
CA SER A 111 16.24 -9.45 4.34
C SER A 111 16.74 -10.90 4.52
N PRO A 112 17.94 -11.25 4.05
CA PRO A 112 18.48 -12.60 4.22
C PRO A 112 18.80 -12.96 5.68
N THR A 113 19.08 -11.98 6.53
CA THR A 113 19.53 -12.19 7.91
C THR A 113 18.50 -11.81 8.97
N SER A 114 17.60 -10.93 8.65
CA SER A 114 16.66 -10.37 9.61
C SER A 114 15.37 -10.04 8.88
N PHE A 115 14.22 -10.28 9.49
CA PHE A 115 12.92 -9.89 8.99
C PHE A 115 12.31 -8.86 9.96
N PRO A 116 12.81 -7.60 9.97
CA PRO A 116 12.43 -6.62 10.99
C PRO A 116 10.92 -6.40 11.06
N MET A 117 10.27 -6.26 9.91
CA MET A 117 8.83 -6.05 9.81
C MET A 117 8.02 -7.24 10.36
N SER A 118 8.39 -8.46 9.97
CA SER A 118 7.76 -9.70 10.45
C SER A 118 7.95 -9.88 11.95
N ARG A 119 9.16 -9.59 12.49
CA ARG A 119 9.44 -9.66 13.92
C ARG A 119 8.72 -8.55 14.70
N MET A 120 8.68 -7.33 14.17
CA MET A 120 7.99 -6.21 14.80
C MET A 120 6.49 -6.50 14.97
N LEU A 121 5.85 -7.01 13.93
CA LEU A 121 4.43 -7.36 13.92
C LEU A 121 4.11 -8.70 14.59
N ASP A 122 5.10 -9.53 14.86
CA ASP A 122 4.94 -10.92 15.32
C ASP A 122 4.13 -11.79 14.35
N ILE A 123 4.30 -11.58 13.06
CA ILE A 123 3.62 -12.30 11.98
C ILE A 123 4.68 -13.13 11.23
N LYS A 124 4.32 -14.32 10.76
CA LYS A 124 5.22 -15.15 9.93
C LYS A 124 5.50 -14.44 8.60
N SER A 125 6.75 -14.50 8.13
CA SER A 125 7.15 -13.85 6.88
C SER A 125 6.32 -14.27 5.66
N LYS A 126 5.90 -15.55 5.58
CA LYS A 126 5.02 -16.05 4.51
C LYS A 126 3.62 -15.44 4.56
N ASP A 127 3.11 -15.21 5.76
CA ASP A 127 1.78 -14.65 5.96
C ASP A 127 1.80 -13.13 5.68
N LEU A 128 2.85 -12.44 6.12
CA LEU A 128 3.08 -11.04 5.74
C LEU A 128 3.25 -10.88 4.21
N GLU A 129 3.89 -11.85 3.55
CA GLU A 129 4.01 -11.88 2.09
C GLU A 129 2.64 -11.93 1.41
N LYS A 130 1.71 -12.77 1.89
CA LYS A 130 0.34 -12.83 1.34
C LYS A 130 -0.38 -11.50 1.45
N VAL A 131 -0.24 -10.81 2.59
CA VAL A 131 -0.86 -9.48 2.79
C VAL A 131 -0.29 -8.46 1.82
N LEU A 132 1.05 -8.35 1.72
CA LEU A 132 1.73 -7.37 0.87
C LEU A 132 1.49 -7.61 -0.63
N TYR A 133 1.25 -8.86 -1.04
CA TYR A 133 0.93 -9.22 -2.43
C TYR A 133 -0.58 -9.32 -2.70
N PHE A 134 -1.42 -8.76 -1.83
CA PHE A 134 -2.89 -8.70 -2.01
C PHE A 134 -3.56 -10.08 -2.13
N ALA A 135 -3.00 -11.10 -1.48
CA ALA A 135 -3.57 -12.47 -1.44
C ALA A 135 -4.35 -12.76 -0.16
N SER A 136 -4.25 -11.91 0.87
CA SER A 136 -4.99 -12.07 2.13
C SER A 136 -5.22 -10.71 2.77
N TYR A 137 -6.37 -10.56 3.40
CA TYR A 137 -6.67 -9.45 4.29
C TYR A 137 -6.00 -9.66 5.64
N ILE A 138 -5.60 -8.57 6.29
CA ILE A 138 -5.13 -8.57 7.67
C ILE A 138 -5.99 -7.63 8.50
N ILE A 139 -6.33 -8.06 9.70
CA ILE A 139 -7.09 -7.24 10.64
C ILE A 139 -6.14 -6.28 11.36
N THR A 140 -6.46 -5.00 11.28
CA THR A 140 -5.63 -3.93 11.86
C THR A 140 -6.11 -3.46 13.22
N GLU A 141 -7.40 -3.53 13.47
CA GLU A 141 -8.03 -3.06 14.71
C GLU A 141 -9.28 -3.87 15.00
N VAL A 142 -9.54 -4.18 16.27
CA VAL A 142 -10.76 -4.82 16.73
C VAL A 142 -11.23 -4.12 18.01
N ASP A 143 -12.45 -3.64 18.01
CA ASP A 143 -13.11 -3.12 19.21
C ASP A 143 -13.76 -4.29 20.00
N TYR A 144 -12.98 -4.83 20.94
CA TYR A 144 -13.41 -5.95 21.77
C TYR A 144 -14.53 -5.56 22.72
N GLU A 145 -14.51 -4.32 23.26
CA GLU A 145 -15.48 -3.86 24.25
C GLU A 145 -16.86 -3.70 23.61
N ALA A 146 -16.93 -3.02 22.47
CA ALA A 146 -18.17 -2.87 21.73
C ALA A 146 -18.72 -4.22 21.26
N ARG A 147 -17.86 -5.11 20.72
CA ARG A 147 -18.26 -6.44 20.29
C ARG A 147 -18.85 -7.30 21.41
N GLU A 148 -18.25 -7.25 22.62
CA GLU A 148 -18.76 -8.00 23.78
C GLU A 148 -20.06 -7.39 24.32
N ALA A 149 -20.19 -6.07 24.33
CA ALA A 149 -21.39 -5.37 24.78
C ALA A 149 -22.60 -5.70 23.91
N ASP A 150 -22.40 -5.69 22.59
CA ASP A 150 -23.49 -5.87 21.61
C ASP A 150 -23.67 -7.34 21.17
N ALA A 151 -22.96 -8.29 21.81
CA ALA A 151 -22.91 -9.69 21.36
C ALA A 151 -24.28 -10.38 21.30
N ASP A 152 -25.22 -10.04 22.20
CA ASP A 152 -26.55 -10.65 22.23
C ASP A 152 -27.43 -10.03 21.14
N ASP A 153 -27.38 -8.70 20.95
CA ASP A 153 -28.11 -8.00 19.90
C ASP A 153 -27.65 -8.48 18.51
N LEU A 154 -26.35 -8.67 18.32
CA LEU A 154 -25.80 -9.21 17.07
C LEU A 154 -26.23 -10.66 16.77
N ARG A 155 -26.52 -11.47 17.80
CA ARG A 155 -27.10 -12.81 17.60
C ARG A 155 -28.55 -12.74 17.20
N GLU A 156 -29.31 -11.80 17.77
CA GLU A 156 -30.69 -11.57 17.39
C GLU A 156 -30.81 -11.05 15.95
N GLU A 157 -29.92 -10.12 15.56
CA GLU A 157 -29.81 -9.64 14.17
C GLU A 157 -29.48 -10.78 13.20
N LEU A 158 -28.51 -11.64 13.54
CA LEU A 158 -28.20 -12.80 12.71
C LEU A 158 -29.41 -13.72 12.54
N ALA A 159 -30.17 -13.99 13.62
CA ALA A 159 -31.34 -14.83 13.54
C ALA A 159 -32.41 -14.21 12.63
N ALA A 160 -32.65 -12.90 12.73
CA ALA A 160 -33.57 -12.17 11.86
C ALA A 160 -33.10 -12.19 10.38
N ASP A 161 -31.81 -11.98 10.11
CA ASP A 161 -31.26 -12.07 8.75
C ASP A 161 -31.48 -13.47 8.14
N LEU A 162 -31.25 -14.53 8.92
CA LEU A 162 -31.48 -15.91 8.45
C LEU A 162 -32.95 -16.21 8.18
N GLU A 163 -33.87 -15.66 8.96
CA GLU A 163 -35.33 -15.75 8.72
C GLU A 163 -35.71 -14.96 7.45
N GLU A 164 -35.09 -13.80 7.21
CA GLU A 164 -35.34 -13.00 6.01
C GLU A 164 -34.88 -13.72 4.75
N ILE A 165 -33.68 -14.35 4.78
CA ILE A 165 -33.18 -15.19 3.69
C ILE A 165 -34.17 -16.34 3.41
N ASP A 166 -34.68 -17.03 4.44
CA ASP A 166 -35.70 -18.07 4.26
C ASP A 166 -36.98 -17.56 3.61
N ALA A 167 -37.44 -16.40 4.04
CA ALA A 167 -38.64 -15.79 3.47
C ALA A 167 -38.42 -15.36 1.99
N GLU A 168 -37.22 -14.86 1.65
CA GLU A 168 -36.89 -14.49 0.28
C GLU A 168 -36.79 -15.74 -0.62
N CYS A 169 -36.16 -16.80 -0.14
CA CYS A 169 -36.14 -18.10 -0.84
C CYS A 169 -37.53 -18.62 -1.12
N ALA A 170 -38.41 -18.59 -0.12
CA ALA A 170 -39.81 -19.06 -0.30
C ALA A 170 -40.52 -18.21 -1.36
N ARG A 171 -40.32 -16.89 -1.38
CA ARG A 171 -40.93 -15.98 -2.38
C ARG A 171 -40.40 -16.29 -3.79
N GLN A 172 -39.09 -16.53 -3.92
CA GLN A 172 -38.48 -16.87 -5.23
C GLN A 172 -38.97 -18.20 -5.77
N ILE A 173 -39.11 -19.22 -4.91
CA ILE A 173 -39.66 -20.52 -5.27
C ILE A 173 -41.15 -20.41 -5.68
N GLU A 174 -41.93 -19.57 -4.97
CA GLU A 174 -43.33 -19.33 -5.32
C GLU A 174 -43.44 -18.61 -6.68
N SER A 175 -42.66 -17.57 -6.90
CA SER A 175 -42.57 -16.86 -8.18
C SER A 175 -42.20 -17.79 -9.33
N LEU A 176 -41.22 -18.68 -9.12
CA LEU A 176 -40.83 -19.67 -10.12
C LEU A 176 -41.95 -20.65 -10.45
N LYS A 177 -42.70 -21.09 -9.46
CA LYS A 177 -43.89 -21.94 -9.65
C LYS A 177 -45.03 -21.23 -10.40
N GLU A 178 -45.21 -19.93 -10.15
CA GLU A 178 -46.18 -19.10 -10.86
C GLU A 178 -45.83 -18.91 -12.32
N GLN A 179 -44.55 -18.82 -12.67
CA GLN A 179 -44.06 -18.80 -14.08
C GLN A 179 -44.27 -20.11 -14.84
N GLY A 180 -44.51 -21.21 -14.15
CA GLY A 180 -44.87 -22.47 -14.75
C GLY A 180 -46.37 -22.69 -14.89
N ASN A 181 -47.20 -21.79 -14.39
CA ASN A 181 -48.66 -21.95 -14.47
C ASN A 181 -49.20 -21.39 -15.79
N PRO A 182 -49.76 -22.23 -16.68
CA PRO A 182 -50.26 -21.81 -17.99
C PRO A 182 -51.37 -20.76 -17.91
N GLU A 183 -52.06 -20.64 -16.77
CA GLU A 183 -53.18 -19.70 -16.59
C GLU A 183 -52.68 -18.25 -16.47
N ASN A 184 -51.38 -18.05 -16.20
CA ASN A 184 -50.74 -16.72 -16.02
C ASN A 184 -50.19 -16.14 -17.33
N PHE A 185 -50.29 -16.88 -18.46
CA PHE A 185 -49.76 -16.43 -19.76
C PHE A 185 -50.91 -15.99 -20.66
N ASP A 186 -50.81 -14.78 -21.24
CA ASP A 186 -51.71 -14.28 -22.27
C ASP A 186 -51.42 -14.94 -23.61
N GLU A 187 -52.48 -15.26 -24.40
CA GLU A 187 -52.34 -15.80 -25.77
C GLU A 187 -51.48 -14.97 -26.74
N PHE A 188 -51.07 -13.78 -26.34
CA PHE A 188 -50.28 -12.83 -27.14
C PHE A 188 -48.85 -12.59 -26.58
N SER A 189 -48.42 -13.30 -25.53
CA SER A 189 -47.04 -13.21 -25.04
C SER A 189 -46.14 -14.19 -25.80
N ASP A 190 -44.96 -13.72 -26.26
CA ASP A 190 -43.92 -14.55 -26.84
C ASP A 190 -43.18 -15.44 -25.80
N GLU A 191 -43.61 -15.43 -24.54
CA GLU A 191 -43.03 -16.20 -23.44
C GLU A 191 -43.80 -17.51 -23.24
N GLU A 192 -43.12 -18.64 -23.35
CA GLU A 192 -43.67 -19.95 -23.06
C GLU A 192 -43.58 -20.26 -21.55
N PRO A 193 -44.59 -20.93 -20.96
CA PRO A 193 -44.52 -21.33 -19.54
C PRO A 193 -43.38 -22.34 -19.34
N LEU A 194 -42.67 -22.21 -18.20
CA LEU A 194 -41.60 -23.12 -17.84
C LEU A 194 -42.11 -24.58 -17.72
N THR A 195 -41.31 -25.50 -18.20
CA THR A 195 -41.62 -26.93 -18.08
C THR A 195 -41.46 -27.39 -16.61
N PRO A 196 -42.16 -28.45 -16.21
CA PRO A 196 -42.04 -28.99 -14.84
C PRO A 196 -40.60 -29.42 -14.47
N GLU A 197 -39.79 -29.80 -15.47
CA GLU A 197 -38.40 -30.18 -15.29
C GLU A 197 -37.51 -28.93 -15.02
N GLU A 198 -37.75 -27.83 -15.74
CA GLU A 198 -37.07 -26.55 -15.54
C GLU A 198 -37.42 -25.94 -14.19
N ILE A 199 -38.68 -26.01 -13.77
CA ILE A 199 -39.11 -25.55 -12.44
C ILE A 199 -38.45 -26.38 -11.34
N ALA A 200 -38.42 -27.71 -11.48
CA ALA A 200 -37.79 -28.58 -10.50
C ALA A 200 -36.27 -28.31 -10.39
N SER A 201 -35.59 -28.09 -11.52
CA SER A 201 -34.17 -27.71 -11.53
C SER A 201 -33.96 -26.32 -10.87
N GLY A 202 -34.77 -25.33 -11.25
CA GLY A 202 -34.68 -24.00 -10.70
C GLY A 202 -34.94 -23.91 -9.18
N ILE A 203 -35.86 -24.77 -8.67
CA ILE A 203 -36.09 -24.87 -7.21
C ILE A 203 -34.82 -25.38 -6.50
N VAL A 204 -34.18 -26.42 -7.06
CA VAL A 204 -32.94 -26.97 -6.48
C VAL A 204 -31.82 -25.93 -6.49
N ASP A 205 -31.69 -25.17 -7.57
CA ASP A 205 -30.68 -24.12 -7.70
C ASP A 205 -30.92 -23.00 -6.64
N ILE A 206 -32.18 -22.55 -6.49
CA ILE A 206 -32.56 -21.56 -5.47
C ILE A 206 -32.29 -22.08 -4.05
N GLU A 207 -32.66 -23.33 -3.75
CA GLU A 207 -32.43 -23.94 -2.42
C GLU A 207 -30.92 -24.04 -2.12
N GLU A 208 -30.08 -24.34 -3.12
CA GLU A 208 -28.64 -24.41 -2.98
C GLU A 208 -28.01 -23.02 -2.76
N GLU A 209 -28.40 -22.01 -3.55
CA GLU A 209 -27.97 -20.63 -3.39
C GLU A 209 -28.35 -20.07 -1.99
N CYS A 210 -29.59 -20.32 -1.55
CA CYS A 210 -30.03 -19.88 -0.22
C CYS A 210 -29.27 -20.55 0.92
N LYS A 211 -28.97 -21.83 0.77
CA LYS A 211 -28.16 -22.55 1.76
C LYS A 211 -26.76 -22.00 1.83
N ASP A 212 -26.15 -21.70 0.69
CA ASP A 212 -24.81 -21.14 0.62
C ASP A 212 -24.77 -19.72 1.22
N GLU A 213 -25.78 -18.89 0.96
CA GLU A 213 -25.91 -17.55 1.54
C GLU A 213 -26.04 -17.62 3.07
N LYS A 214 -26.89 -18.47 3.60
CA LYS A 214 -27.01 -18.68 5.03
C LYS A 214 -25.73 -19.18 5.68
N GLN A 215 -25.06 -20.12 5.01
CA GLN A 215 -23.81 -20.64 5.49
C GLN A 215 -22.76 -19.53 5.55
N LEU A 216 -22.63 -18.74 4.47
CA LEU A 216 -21.70 -17.60 4.41
C LEU A 216 -22.00 -16.57 5.51
N ARG A 217 -23.29 -16.23 5.72
CA ARG A 217 -23.72 -15.29 6.76
C ARG A 217 -23.39 -15.79 8.18
N THR A 218 -23.62 -17.07 8.43
CA THR A 218 -23.30 -17.73 9.70
C THR A 218 -21.79 -17.82 9.92
N ASP A 219 -21.04 -18.17 8.90
CA ASP A 219 -19.59 -18.26 8.94
C ASP A 219 -18.94 -16.89 9.17
N ALA A 220 -19.50 -15.83 8.54
CA ALA A 220 -19.08 -14.45 8.76
C ALA A 220 -19.27 -14.02 10.21
N PHE A 221 -20.40 -14.32 10.83
CA PHE A 221 -20.65 -14.04 12.24
C PHE A 221 -19.67 -14.80 13.14
N ASN A 222 -19.53 -16.11 12.92
CA ASN A 222 -18.64 -16.95 13.72
C ASN A 222 -17.16 -16.54 13.60
N ALA A 223 -16.73 -16.15 12.41
CA ALA A 223 -15.39 -15.61 12.17
C ALA A 223 -15.20 -14.27 12.89
N PHE A 224 -16.19 -13.35 12.79
CA PHE A 224 -16.16 -12.06 13.46
C PHE A 224 -16.10 -12.19 14.99
N MET A 225 -16.89 -13.07 15.59
CA MET A 225 -16.88 -13.28 17.05
C MET A 225 -15.55 -13.80 17.60
N LYS A 226 -14.75 -14.50 16.76
CA LYS A 226 -13.41 -15.03 17.13
C LYS A 226 -12.28 -14.14 16.66
N LEU A 227 -12.58 -13.06 15.93
CA LEU A 227 -11.59 -12.21 15.28
C LEU A 227 -10.65 -11.56 16.30
N THR A 228 -9.35 -11.59 15.98
CA THR A 228 -8.32 -10.89 16.74
C THR A 228 -7.48 -10.00 15.83
N GLU A 229 -6.81 -9.01 16.42
CA GLU A 229 -5.84 -8.21 15.67
C GLU A 229 -4.76 -9.08 15.05
N ARG A 230 -4.38 -8.76 13.83
CA ARG A 230 -3.38 -9.48 13.01
C ARG A 230 -3.85 -10.83 12.46
N ASP A 231 -5.12 -11.19 12.64
CA ASP A 231 -5.69 -12.34 11.96
C ASP A 231 -5.71 -12.14 10.45
N LEU A 232 -5.56 -13.24 9.72
CA LEU A 232 -5.51 -13.26 8.27
C LEU A 232 -6.75 -13.94 7.71
N ILE A 233 -7.41 -13.25 6.79
CA ILE A 233 -8.56 -13.77 6.07
C ILE A 233 -8.18 -13.85 4.59
N SER A 234 -8.14 -15.07 4.03
CA SER A 234 -7.82 -15.30 2.63
C SER A 234 -9.06 -15.44 1.76
N ASP A 235 -10.20 -15.62 2.38
CA ASP A 235 -11.50 -15.74 1.71
C ASP A 235 -12.10 -14.34 1.50
N GLU A 236 -12.17 -13.90 0.26
CA GLU A 236 -12.71 -12.58 -0.09
C GLU A 236 -14.24 -12.48 0.14
N PRO A 237 -15.08 -13.45 -0.25
CA PRO A 237 -16.49 -13.47 0.10
C PRO A 237 -16.74 -13.33 1.59
N LEU A 238 -16.03 -14.11 2.40
CA LEU A 238 -16.13 -14.06 3.86
C LEU A 238 -15.76 -12.67 4.43
N PHE A 239 -14.64 -12.11 3.98
CA PHE A 239 -14.21 -10.77 4.43
C PHE A 239 -15.19 -9.68 4.02
N ARG A 240 -15.75 -9.77 2.81
CA ARG A 240 -16.77 -8.82 2.30
C ARG A 240 -18.03 -8.87 3.16
N GLU A 241 -18.49 -10.07 3.47
CA GLU A 241 -19.69 -10.26 4.31
C GLU A 241 -19.44 -9.76 5.74
N MET A 242 -18.31 -10.09 6.33
CA MET A 242 -17.91 -9.53 7.64
C MET A 242 -17.87 -8.00 7.63
N THR A 243 -17.32 -7.40 6.59
CA THR A 243 -17.23 -5.94 6.46
C THR A 243 -18.59 -5.30 6.29
N ARG A 244 -19.51 -5.95 5.57
CA ARG A 244 -20.86 -5.46 5.32
C ARG A 244 -21.65 -5.27 6.63
N TYR A 245 -21.55 -6.22 7.55
CA TYR A 245 -22.34 -6.23 8.77
C TYR A 245 -21.60 -5.72 10.01
N TYR A 246 -20.27 -5.89 10.08
CA TYR A 246 -19.49 -5.67 11.29
C TYR A 246 -18.37 -4.63 11.15
N SER A 247 -18.38 -3.81 10.10
CA SER A 247 -17.35 -2.79 9.86
C SER A 247 -17.20 -1.74 10.96
N MET A 248 -18.19 -1.60 11.83
CA MET A 248 -18.12 -0.71 13.00
C MET A 248 -17.19 -1.24 14.09
N TYR A 249 -17.00 -2.56 14.18
CA TYR A 249 -16.29 -3.24 15.26
C TYR A 249 -14.86 -3.62 14.89
N PHE A 250 -14.51 -3.62 13.61
CA PHE A 250 -13.17 -3.97 13.19
C PHE A 250 -12.73 -3.20 11.94
N LYS A 251 -11.42 -3.10 11.77
CA LYS A 251 -10.80 -2.62 10.54
C LYS A 251 -9.84 -3.68 10.00
N GLY A 252 -9.79 -3.80 8.70
CA GLY A 252 -8.88 -4.71 8.03
C GLY A 252 -8.60 -4.23 6.60
N GLY A 253 -7.51 -4.70 6.04
CA GLY A 253 -7.11 -4.31 4.70
C GLY A 253 -6.04 -5.21 4.11
N MET A 254 -5.58 -4.87 2.92
CA MET A 254 -4.51 -5.56 2.22
C MET A 254 -3.36 -4.61 1.88
N GLY A 255 -2.22 -5.20 1.53
CA GLY A 255 -1.07 -4.45 1.02
C GLY A 255 -0.27 -3.71 2.09
N ALA A 256 0.59 -2.82 1.63
CA ALA A 256 1.49 -2.07 2.51
C ALA A 256 0.78 -1.04 3.38
N GLU A 257 -0.42 -0.60 3.00
CA GLU A 257 -1.22 0.35 3.77
C GLU A 257 -1.66 -0.24 5.11
N ALA A 258 -2.29 -1.42 5.09
CA ALA A 258 -2.71 -2.12 6.30
C ALA A 258 -1.50 -2.47 7.21
N VAL A 259 -0.37 -2.85 6.60
CA VAL A 259 0.88 -3.10 7.34
C VAL A 259 1.43 -1.84 7.98
N ARG A 260 1.34 -0.69 7.32
CA ARG A 260 1.75 0.62 7.87
C ARG A 260 0.91 0.98 9.10
N ASP A 261 -0.40 0.79 9.02
CA ASP A 261 -1.32 1.11 10.11
C ASP A 261 -1.02 0.26 11.35
N LEU A 262 -0.78 -1.03 11.17
CA LEU A 262 -0.31 -1.93 12.24
C LEU A 262 1.04 -1.50 12.83
N LEU A 263 1.99 -1.08 12.00
CA LEU A 263 3.30 -0.61 12.46
C LEU A 263 3.21 0.73 13.19
N ALA A 264 2.31 1.61 12.78
CA ALA A 264 2.07 2.90 13.42
C ALA A 264 1.40 2.76 14.79
N ALA A 265 0.54 1.74 14.96
CA ALA A 265 -0.15 1.47 16.21
C ALA A 265 0.76 0.88 17.32
N ILE A 266 1.99 0.45 17.01
CA ILE A 266 2.90 -0.14 17.99
C ILE A 266 3.48 0.95 18.92
N ASP A 267 3.15 0.85 20.20
CA ASP A 267 3.85 1.59 21.26
C ASP A 267 5.14 0.86 21.66
N LEU A 268 6.26 1.33 21.12
CA LEU A 268 7.57 0.69 21.30
C LEU A 268 8.01 0.55 22.77
N PRO A 269 7.87 1.57 23.64
CA PRO A 269 8.20 1.45 25.07
C PRO A 269 7.41 0.34 25.76
N SER A 270 6.09 0.35 25.63
CA SER A 270 5.21 -0.66 26.23
C SER A 270 5.53 -2.08 25.71
N GLU A 271 5.77 -2.21 24.41
CA GLU A 271 6.12 -3.47 23.81
C GLU A 271 7.48 -4.02 24.32
N ALA A 272 8.47 -3.13 24.49
CA ALA A 272 9.76 -3.52 25.07
C ALA A 272 9.62 -4.03 26.50
N GLU A 273 8.78 -3.41 27.33
CA GLU A 273 8.53 -3.84 28.70
C GLU A 273 7.83 -5.21 28.74
N LYS A 274 6.80 -5.43 27.91
CA LYS A 274 6.13 -6.72 27.76
C LYS A 274 7.10 -7.84 27.36
N LEU A 275 7.96 -7.57 26.39
CA LEU A 275 8.95 -8.54 25.93
C LEU A 275 10.00 -8.86 27.01
N LYS A 276 10.47 -7.88 27.77
CA LYS A 276 11.37 -8.07 28.91
C LYS A 276 10.73 -8.91 30.02
N ALA A 277 9.44 -8.70 30.30
CA ALA A 277 8.70 -9.51 31.25
C ALA A 277 8.62 -10.98 30.82
N ILE A 278 8.33 -11.25 29.54
CA ILE A 278 8.30 -12.62 28.97
C ILE A 278 9.69 -13.31 29.06
N ILE A 279 10.77 -12.55 28.86
CA ILE A 279 12.14 -13.07 28.93
C ILE A 279 12.54 -13.39 30.36
N ALA A 280 12.09 -12.59 31.32
CA ALA A 280 12.38 -12.77 32.76
C ALA A 280 11.56 -13.90 33.41
N ASP A 281 10.44 -14.28 32.81
CA ASP A 281 9.58 -15.36 33.27
C ASP A 281 10.25 -16.72 33.08
N GLU A 282 10.64 -17.36 34.19
CA GLU A 282 11.31 -18.68 34.21
C GLU A 282 10.39 -19.81 33.73
N ASP A 283 9.07 -19.70 33.96
CA ASP A 283 8.07 -20.69 33.58
C ASP A 283 7.71 -20.63 32.09
N SER A 284 8.13 -19.59 31.40
CA SER A 284 7.88 -19.39 29.98
C SER A 284 8.64 -20.44 29.13
N GLN A 285 7.96 -20.99 28.14
CA GLN A 285 8.56 -21.96 27.20
C GLN A 285 9.81 -21.38 26.53
N LYS A 286 10.86 -22.18 26.39
CA LYS A 286 12.14 -21.78 25.78
C LYS A 286 11.96 -21.14 24.40
N GLN A 287 11.10 -21.70 23.55
CA GLN A 287 10.83 -21.14 22.21
C GLN A 287 10.19 -19.75 22.27
N LYS A 288 9.27 -19.52 23.23
CA LYS A 288 8.61 -18.22 23.43
C LYS A 288 9.64 -17.17 23.86
N ARG A 289 10.55 -17.52 24.77
CA ARG A 289 11.64 -16.63 25.21
C ARG A 289 12.61 -16.30 24.07
N GLU A 290 13.04 -17.29 23.28
CA GLU A 290 13.92 -17.06 22.13
C GLU A 290 13.28 -16.15 21.08
N LYS A 291 11.98 -16.30 20.85
CA LYS A 291 11.21 -15.42 19.96
C LYS A 291 11.12 -14.00 20.51
N ALA A 292 10.85 -13.87 21.81
CA ALA A 292 10.79 -12.57 22.50
C ALA A 292 12.14 -11.84 22.47
N VAL A 293 13.27 -12.54 22.66
CA VAL A 293 14.62 -11.95 22.55
C VAL A 293 14.85 -11.37 21.16
N LYS A 294 14.58 -12.15 20.09
CA LYS A 294 14.78 -11.69 18.70
C LYS A 294 13.86 -10.54 18.34
N ARG A 295 12.67 -10.47 18.93
CA ARG A 295 11.74 -9.35 18.72
C ARG A 295 12.20 -8.11 19.49
N LEU A 296 12.64 -8.28 20.73
CA LEU A 296 13.17 -7.18 21.56
C LEU A 296 14.40 -6.52 20.91
N GLU A 297 15.29 -7.28 20.27
CA GLU A 297 16.43 -6.73 19.51
C GLU A 297 15.98 -5.70 18.47
N VAL A 298 14.91 -5.99 17.74
CA VAL A 298 14.36 -5.09 16.72
C VAL A 298 13.69 -3.88 17.38
N VAL A 299 12.86 -4.10 18.39
CA VAL A 299 12.16 -3.02 19.12
C VAL A 299 13.18 -2.05 19.76
N ASP A 300 14.20 -2.58 20.42
CA ASP A 300 15.28 -1.78 21.03
C ASP A 300 16.08 -0.97 19.98
N ALA A 301 16.30 -1.54 18.80
CA ALA A 301 17.00 -0.84 17.71
C ALA A 301 16.18 0.37 17.23
N PHE A 302 14.85 0.24 17.11
CA PHE A 302 13.98 1.36 16.76
C PHE A 302 13.90 2.41 17.88
N LEU A 303 13.76 1.98 19.15
CA LEU A 303 13.76 2.88 20.32
C LEU A 303 15.05 3.70 20.41
N LYS A 304 16.22 3.04 20.40
CA LYS A 304 17.54 3.69 20.49
C LYS A 304 17.82 4.57 19.27
N GLY A 305 17.36 4.16 18.10
CA GLY A 305 17.47 4.90 16.87
C GLY A 305 16.56 6.13 16.80
N GLY A 306 15.49 6.17 17.58
CA GLY A 306 14.44 7.21 17.50
C GLY A 306 13.69 7.16 16.18
N ASN A 307 13.53 5.97 15.60
CA ASN A 307 12.83 5.75 14.33
C ASN A 307 11.42 5.24 14.59
N SER A 308 10.46 5.67 13.75
CA SER A 308 9.12 5.07 13.71
C SER A 308 9.13 3.79 12.87
N PRO A 309 8.51 2.69 13.35
CA PRO A 309 8.35 1.47 12.55
C PRO A 309 7.58 1.70 11.24
N ALA A 310 6.65 2.65 11.22
CA ALA A 310 5.89 3.01 10.02
C ALA A 310 6.79 3.47 8.85
N ASN A 311 7.98 4.01 9.13
CA ASN A 311 8.94 4.43 8.11
C ASN A 311 9.57 3.26 7.32
N MET A 312 9.27 2.01 7.68
CA MET A 312 9.59 0.83 6.85
C MET A 312 8.68 0.73 5.62
N ILE A 313 7.59 1.49 5.60
CA ILE A 313 6.69 1.65 4.45
C ILE A 313 6.96 3.02 3.84
N LEU A 314 7.10 3.07 2.52
CA LEU A 314 7.44 4.26 1.76
C LEU A 314 6.21 4.85 1.08
N ASP A 315 5.91 6.11 1.34
CA ASP A 315 4.94 6.93 0.60
C ASP A 315 5.64 7.78 -0.45
N VAL A 316 6.93 8.05 -0.24
CA VAL A 316 7.76 8.91 -1.08
C VAL A 316 9.10 8.23 -1.33
N ILE A 317 9.56 8.25 -2.58
CA ILE A 317 10.88 7.73 -2.94
C ILE A 317 11.84 8.90 -3.18
N PRO A 318 13.02 8.94 -2.52
CA PRO A 318 14.04 9.95 -2.81
C PRO A 318 14.69 9.68 -4.17
N VAL A 319 14.89 10.74 -4.95
CA VAL A 319 15.60 10.68 -6.22
C VAL A 319 16.97 11.32 -6.04
N ILE A 320 18.01 10.52 -6.13
CA ILE A 320 19.39 10.98 -5.94
C ILE A 320 19.82 11.96 -7.05
N PRO A 321 20.80 12.82 -6.77
CA PRO A 321 21.28 13.82 -7.73
C PRO A 321 21.68 13.22 -9.08
N PRO A 322 21.46 13.92 -10.21
CA PRO A 322 21.77 13.42 -11.55
C PRO A 322 23.23 13.04 -11.77
N ASP A 323 24.17 13.77 -11.17
CA ASP A 323 25.61 13.50 -11.34
C ASP A 323 26.06 12.20 -10.65
N LEU A 324 25.26 11.67 -9.69
CA LEU A 324 25.50 10.35 -9.07
C LEU A 324 24.91 9.19 -9.89
N ARG A 325 24.11 9.49 -10.92
CA ARG A 325 23.53 8.53 -11.87
C ARG A 325 23.63 9.03 -13.31
N PRO A 326 24.86 9.26 -13.79
CA PRO A 326 25.11 9.98 -15.02
C PRO A 326 24.55 9.26 -16.25
N MET A 327 24.29 10.04 -17.28
CA MET A 327 23.97 9.60 -18.61
C MET A 327 24.97 10.24 -19.57
N VAL A 328 25.85 9.45 -20.20
CA VAL A 328 26.96 9.91 -21.00
C VAL A 328 26.73 9.53 -22.46
N GLN A 329 26.96 10.47 -23.35
CA GLN A 329 26.93 10.18 -24.78
C GLN A 329 28.27 9.54 -25.20
N LEU A 330 28.19 8.37 -25.85
CA LEU A 330 29.31 7.66 -26.44
C LEU A 330 29.50 8.09 -27.89
N ASP A 331 30.68 7.78 -28.41
CA ASP A 331 30.98 7.93 -29.83
C ASP A 331 29.95 7.16 -30.68
N GLY A 332 29.47 7.80 -31.75
CA GLY A 332 28.40 7.23 -32.59
C GLY A 332 26.96 7.52 -32.11
N GLY A 333 26.77 8.46 -31.17
CA GLY A 333 25.45 8.96 -30.78
C GLY A 333 24.66 8.06 -29.83
N ARG A 334 25.26 6.97 -29.35
CA ARG A 334 24.67 6.10 -28.31
C ARG A 334 24.87 6.70 -26.94
N PHE A 335 23.97 6.39 -26.01
CA PHE A 335 24.04 6.82 -24.61
C PHE A 335 24.34 5.63 -23.71
N ALA A 336 25.29 5.80 -22.80
CA ALA A 336 25.50 4.94 -21.65
C ALA A 336 24.80 5.61 -20.46
N ALA A 337 23.94 4.88 -19.79
CA ALA A 337 23.18 5.35 -18.62
C ALA A 337 23.43 4.43 -17.43
N SER A 338 23.42 5.01 -16.22
CA SER A 338 23.38 4.21 -15.00
C SER A 338 22.06 3.41 -14.92
N ASP A 339 22.14 2.16 -14.45
CA ASP A 339 20.98 1.29 -14.22
C ASP A 339 19.93 1.90 -13.28
N LEU A 340 20.37 2.80 -12.37
CA LEU A 340 19.47 3.54 -11.47
C LEU A 340 18.44 4.37 -12.25
N ASN A 341 18.80 4.94 -13.40
CA ASN A 341 17.86 5.69 -14.21
C ASN A 341 16.75 4.80 -14.78
N ASP A 342 17.07 3.57 -15.17
CA ASP A 342 16.07 2.62 -15.65
C ASP A 342 15.14 2.15 -14.53
N LEU A 343 15.67 1.92 -13.33
CA LEU A 343 14.87 1.60 -12.15
C LEU A 343 13.89 2.73 -11.81
N TYR A 344 14.34 3.98 -11.76
CA TYR A 344 13.45 5.12 -11.55
C TYR A 344 12.41 5.26 -12.65
N ARG A 345 12.78 5.06 -13.91
CA ARG A 345 11.82 5.11 -15.04
C ARG A 345 10.71 4.06 -14.89
N ARG A 346 11.05 2.84 -14.49
CA ARG A 346 10.06 1.76 -14.25
C ARG A 346 9.12 2.12 -13.11
N VAL A 347 9.66 2.64 -12.01
CA VAL A 347 8.84 3.09 -10.88
C VAL A 347 7.88 4.20 -11.29
N ILE A 348 8.37 5.26 -11.98
CA ILE A 348 7.52 6.37 -12.41
C ILE A 348 6.44 5.90 -13.38
N ASN A 349 6.77 5.04 -14.34
CA ASN A 349 5.80 4.51 -15.30
C ASN A 349 4.67 3.72 -14.61
N ARG A 350 5.01 2.81 -13.69
CA ARG A 350 4.01 2.05 -12.92
C ARG A 350 3.18 2.97 -12.04
N ASN A 351 3.84 3.88 -11.34
CA ASN A 351 3.16 4.87 -10.48
C ASN A 351 2.17 5.74 -11.26
N ASN A 352 2.56 6.23 -12.45
CA ASN A 352 1.67 7.02 -13.30
C ASN A 352 0.50 6.19 -13.85
N ARG A 353 0.72 4.91 -14.14
CA ARG A 353 -0.34 3.99 -14.53
C ARG A 353 -1.31 3.76 -13.39
N LEU A 354 -0.80 3.50 -12.18
CA LEU A 354 -1.62 3.34 -10.98
C LEU A 354 -2.44 4.60 -10.69
N LYS A 355 -1.83 5.80 -10.73
CA LYS A 355 -2.56 7.07 -10.58
C LYS A 355 -3.73 7.16 -11.55
N ARG A 356 -3.50 6.83 -12.82
CA ARG A 356 -4.57 6.84 -13.85
C ARG A 356 -5.68 5.83 -13.58
N LEU A 357 -5.34 4.63 -13.09
CA LEU A 357 -6.33 3.61 -12.74
C LEU A 357 -7.19 4.05 -11.55
N LEU A 358 -6.58 4.70 -10.56
CA LEU A 358 -7.29 5.26 -9.41
C LEU A 358 -8.20 6.44 -9.82
N ASP A 359 -7.72 7.32 -10.70
CA ASP A 359 -8.51 8.46 -11.21
C ASP A 359 -9.73 8.02 -12.05
N LEU A 360 -9.66 6.81 -12.63
CA LEU A 360 -10.73 6.22 -13.44
C LEU A 360 -11.65 5.26 -12.67
N ASP A 361 -11.48 5.16 -11.35
CA ASP A 361 -12.23 4.23 -10.50
C ASP A 361 -12.21 2.78 -11.06
N ALA A 362 -11.04 2.32 -11.51
CA ALA A 362 -10.89 0.99 -12.08
C ALA A 362 -11.19 -0.11 -11.04
N PRO A 363 -11.67 -1.29 -11.46
CA PRO A 363 -11.95 -2.40 -10.57
C PRO A 363 -10.76 -2.74 -9.65
N ALA A 364 -11.05 -3.09 -8.38
CA ALA A 364 -10.05 -3.35 -7.35
C ALA A 364 -9.00 -4.39 -7.76
N ILE A 365 -9.40 -5.43 -8.49
CA ILE A 365 -8.49 -6.47 -9.01
C ILE A 365 -7.40 -5.86 -9.91
N ILE A 366 -7.77 -4.94 -10.80
CA ILE A 366 -6.82 -4.29 -11.72
C ILE A 366 -5.90 -3.35 -10.95
N VAL A 367 -6.46 -2.59 -10.01
CA VAL A 367 -5.71 -1.67 -9.13
C VAL A 367 -4.72 -2.44 -8.26
N ASN A 368 -5.13 -3.55 -7.64
CA ASN A 368 -4.28 -4.37 -6.77
C ASN A 368 -3.16 -5.06 -7.55
N ASN A 369 -3.39 -5.44 -8.81
CA ASN A 369 -2.34 -5.98 -9.68
C ASN A 369 -1.27 -4.95 -10.07
N GLU A 370 -1.61 -3.66 -10.09
CA GLU A 370 -0.65 -2.59 -10.40
C GLU A 370 0.07 -2.07 -9.16
N LYS A 371 -0.57 -2.11 -7.97
CA LYS A 371 0.06 -1.84 -6.66
C LYS A 371 1.14 -2.85 -6.32
#